data_f5fdcbe87c69e6a4dbd7abcc48b0290c
#
_entry.id   f5fdcbe87c69e6a4dbd7abcc48b0290c
#
_cell.length_a   1.000
_cell.length_b   1.000
_cell.length_c   1.000
_cell.angle_alpha   90.00
_cell.angle_beta   90.00
_cell.angle_gamma   90.00
#
_symmetry.space_group_name_H-M   'P 1'
#
loop_
_entity.id
_entity.type
_entity.pdbx_description
1 polymer ?
#
loop_
_entity_poly.entity_id
_entity_poly.type
_entity_poly.pdbx_seq_one_letter_code
_entity_poly.pdbx_strand_id
1 'polypeptide(L)'
;MQKVLLEADVEGLGKMGALVEVKAAYATNVLVAKGLGCVASKEMVEQIAKTEAEEKAALAAAKDGATKTKAELQQRYAKGGIVFEVQVAKDGSIATVGSEEVAAELSRTGSTVRASDVEMADITELGSSEIATLYLHPEVEMSVKVEVAKSKITFG
;
A
#
# COMPACT_ATOMS: atom_id res chain seq x y z
N MET A 1 -16.29 35.37 -10.45
CA MET A 1 -15.54 34.48 -9.57
C MET A 1 -14.16 34.26 -10.14
N GLN A 2 -13.17 34.25 -9.29
CA GLN A 2 -11.78 34.09 -9.70
C GLN A 2 -11.15 32.93 -8.92
N LYS A 3 -10.40 32.10 -9.61
CA LYS A 3 -9.68 30.97 -8.98
C LYS A 3 -8.36 31.47 -8.43
N VAL A 4 -8.08 31.10 -7.19
CA VAL A 4 -6.87 31.49 -6.45
C VAL A 4 -6.21 30.24 -5.90
N LEU A 5 -4.91 30.13 -6.12
CA LEU A 5 -4.10 29.10 -5.50
C LEU A 5 -3.64 29.61 -4.13
N LEU A 6 -3.96 28.89 -3.07
CA LEU A 6 -3.54 29.26 -1.72
C LEU A 6 -2.06 28.92 -1.51
N GLU A 7 -1.30 29.91 -1.08
CA GLU A 7 0.12 29.76 -0.69
C GLU A 7 0.31 29.57 0.82
N ALA A 8 -0.77 29.75 1.58
CA ALA A 8 -0.80 29.50 3.01
C ALA A 8 -2.17 28.93 3.43
N ASP A 9 -2.21 28.32 4.60
CA ASP A 9 -3.46 27.82 5.16
C ASP A 9 -4.38 29.00 5.53
N VAL A 10 -5.56 28.99 4.95
CA VAL A 10 -6.59 30.03 5.21
C VAL A 10 -7.82 29.38 5.82
N GLU A 11 -8.13 29.77 7.04
CA GLU A 11 -9.29 29.26 7.75
C GLU A 11 -10.58 29.63 7.00
N GLY A 12 -11.40 28.62 6.73
CA GLY A 12 -12.65 28.77 5.98
C GLY A 12 -12.53 28.69 4.46
N LEU A 13 -11.33 28.64 3.89
CA LEU A 13 -11.09 28.49 2.45
C LEU A 13 -10.36 27.19 2.10
N GLY A 14 -9.31 26.85 2.81
CA GLY A 14 -8.55 25.63 2.57
C GLY A 14 -7.10 25.70 3.01
N LYS A 15 -6.37 24.66 2.71
CA LYS A 15 -4.94 24.54 3.04
C LYS A 15 -4.05 25.06 1.92
N MET A 16 -2.78 25.29 2.24
CA MET A 16 -1.76 25.63 1.27
C MET A 16 -1.77 24.64 0.10
N GLY A 17 -1.72 25.17 -1.12
CA GLY A 17 -1.79 24.38 -2.34
C GLY A 17 -3.20 24.11 -2.89
N ALA A 18 -4.24 24.45 -2.13
CA ALA A 18 -5.61 24.30 -2.58
C ALA A 18 -6.01 25.38 -3.58
N LEU A 19 -6.77 24.98 -4.60
CA LEU A 19 -7.36 25.89 -5.57
C LEU A 19 -8.78 26.25 -5.12
N VAL A 20 -9.01 27.51 -4.80
CA VAL A 20 -10.30 28.00 -4.31
C VAL A 20 -10.89 29.05 -5.26
N GLU A 21 -12.20 29.08 -5.34
CA GLU A 21 -12.92 30.05 -6.15
C GLU A 21 -13.55 31.12 -5.24
N VAL A 22 -13.11 32.36 -5.42
CA VAL A 22 -13.54 33.49 -4.60
C VAL A 22 -13.89 34.68 -5.49
N LYS A 23 -14.56 35.68 -4.91
CA LYS A 23 -14.83 36.94 -5.63
C LYS A 23 -13.51 37.64 -5.94
N ALA A 24 -13.42 38.22 -7.14
CA ALA A 24 -12.21 38.92 -7.61
C ALA A 24 -11.72 40.00 -6.64
N ALA A 25 -12.63 40.76 -6.04
CA ALA A 25 -12.28 41.77 -5.03
C ALA A 25 -11.66 41.14 -3.77
N TYR A 26 -12.17 40.02 -3.33
CA TYR A 26 -11.61 39.31 -2.17
C TYR A 26 -10.25 38.70 -2.48
N ALA A 27 -10.13 38.09 -3.66
CA ALA A 27 -8.86 37.53 -4.12
C ALA A 27 -7.75 38.60 -4.13
N THR A 28 -7.99 39.75 -4.72
CA THR A 28 -7.00 40.81 -4.85
C THR A 28 -6.73 41.54 -3.51
N ASN A 29 -7.76 41.89 -2.80
CA ASN A 29 -7.64 42.75 -1.58
C ASN A 29 -7.23 41.99 -0.32
N VAL A 30 -7.49 40.69 -0.26
CA VAL A 30 -7.22 39.87 0.94
C VAL A 30 -6.15 38.83 0.66
N LEU A 31 -6.38 37.96 -0.30
CA LEU A 31 -5.47 36.83 -0.52
C LEU A 31 -4.13 37.28 -1.12
N VAL A 32 -4.17 38.05 -2.18
CA VAL A 32 -2.95 38.57 -2.83
C VAL A 32 -2.27 39.63 -1.98
N ALA A 33 -3.03 40.57 -1.43
CA ALA A 33 -2.50 41.67 -0.62
C ALA A 33 -1.80 41.21 0.67
N LYS A 34 -2.28 40.11 1.25
CA LYS A 34 -1.70 39.50 2.46
C LYS A 34 -0.67 38.40 2.16
N GLY A 35 -0.44 38.08 0.88
CA GLY A 35 0.46 36.99 0.49
C GLY A 35 -0.05 35.60 0.87
N LEU A 36 -1.37 35.42 1.00
CA LEU A 36 -2.03 34.16 1.36
C LEU A 36 -2.33 33.29 0.14
N GLY A 37 -2.29 33.85 -1.05
CA GLY A 37 -2.53 33.16 -2.29
C GLY A 37 -2.26 34.03 -3.51
N CYS A 38 -2.17 33.40 -4.67
CA CYS A 38 -2.00 34.08 -5.96
C CYS A 38 -3.15 33.74 -6.89
N VAL A 39 -3.47 34.70 -7.78
CA VAL A 39 -4.48 34.47 -8.81
C VAL A 39 -3.99 33.37 -9.76
N ALA A 40 -4.73 32.28 -9.83
CA ALA A 40 -4.41 31.19 -10.70
C ALA A 40 -4.70 31.54 -12.17
N SER A 41 -3.70 31.45 -13.03
CA SER A 41 -3.90 31.54 -14.47
C SER A 41 -4.60 30.28 -14.98
N LYS A 42 -5.18 30.36 -16.19
CA LYS A 42 -5.80 29.18 -16.83
C LYS A 42 -4.81 28.03 -16.95
N GLU A 43 -3.56 28.33 -17.29
CA GLU A 43 -2.47 27.35 -17.40
C GLU A 43 -2.17 26.66 -16.08
N MET A 44 -2.11 27.40 -14.97
CA MET A 44 -1.93 26.85 -13.64
C MET A 44 -3.10 25.96 -13.21
N VAL A 45 -4.32 26.38 -13.50
CA VAL A 45 -5.54 25.57 -13.22
C VAL A 45 -5.50 24.25 -13.98
N GLU A 46 -5.12 24.30 -15.26
CA GLU A 46 -5.00 23.10 -16.09
C GLU A 46 -3.89 22.16 -15.60
N GLN A 47 -2.75 22.72 -15.21
CA GLN A 47 -1.64 21.93 -14.63
C GLN A 47 -2.03 21.25 -13.31
N ILE A 48 -2.68 21.97 -12.42
CA ILE A 48 -3.14 21.40 -11.13
C ILE A 48 -4.18 20.31 -11.38
N ALA A 49 -5.17 20.57 -12.24
CA ALA A 49 -6.18 19.58 -12.59
C ALA A 49 -5.56 18.31 -13.22
N LYS A 50 -4.54 18.49 -14.06
CA LYS A 50 -3.81 17.39 -14.68
C LYS A 50 -3.02 16.58 -13.67
N THR A 51 -2.31 17.23 -12.75
CA THR A 51 -1.56 16.57 -11.68
C THR A 51 -2.49 15.79 -10.73
N GLU A 52 -3.60 16.40 -10.31
CA GLU A 52 -4.60 15.73 -9.48
C GLU A 52 -5.24 14.52 -10.18
N ALA A 53 -5.51 14.64 -11.49
CA ALA A 53 -6.04 13.54 -12.28
C ALA A 53 -5.02 12.40 -12.43
N GLU A 54 -3.75 12.71 -12.64
CA GLU A 54 -2.66 11.74 -12.70
C GLU A 54 -2.45 11.03 -11.36
N GLU A 55 -2.46 11.77 -10.25
CA GLU A 55 -2.36 11.18 -8.90
C GLU A 55 -3.54 10.26 -8.59
N LYS A 56 -4.76 10.68 -8.89
CA LYS A 56 -5.96 9.84 -8.72
C LYS A 56 -5.91 8.59 -9.60
N ALA A 57 -5.47 8.72 -10.85
CA ALA A 57 -5.31 7.60 -11.77
C ALA A 57 -4.23 6.62 -11.28
N ALA A 58 -3.11 7.13 -10.78
CA ALA A 58 -2.04 6.31 -10.21
C ALA A 58 -2.50 5.55 -8.96
N LEU A 59 -3.22 6.20 -8.05
CA LEU A 59 -3.80 5.57 -6.85
C LEU A 59 -4.84 4.50 -7.22
N ALA A 60 -5.72 4.79 -8.17
CA ALA A 60 -6.70 3.84 -8.66
C ALA A 60 -6.03 2.62 -9.32
N ALA A 61 -5.01 2.83 -10.15
CA ALA A 61 -4.26 1.76 -10.79
C ALA A 61 -3.53 0.89 -9.76
N ALA A 62 -2.92 1.48 -8.74
CA ALA A 62 -2.26 0.75 -7.65
C ALA A 62 -3.27 -0.10 -6.86
N LYS A 63 -4.43 0.43 -6.55
CA LYS A 63 -5.51 -0.29 -5.87
C LYS A 63 -6.04 -1.44 -6.72
N ASP A 64 -6.28 -1.22 -8.00
CA ASP A 64 -6.72 -2.27 -8.93
C ASP A 64 -5.69 -3.39 -9.06
N GLY A 65 -4.41 -3.06 -9.16
CA GLY A 65 -3.32 -4.03 -9.14
C GLY A 65 -3.29 -4.85 -7.86
N ALA A 66 -3.40 -4.20 -6.71
CA ALA A 66 -3.47 -4.88 -5.42
C ALA A 66 -4.70 -5.79 -5.29
N THR A 67 -5.85 -5.36 -5.78
CA THR A 67 -7.08 -6.17 -5.79
C THR A 67 -6.94 -7.41 -6.67
N LYS A 68 -6.33 -7.28 -7.84
CA LYS A 68 -6.04 -8.42 -8.72
C LYS A 68 -5.09 -9.41 -8.07
N THR A 69 -4.01 -8.93 -7.49
CA THR A 69 -3.06 -9.77 -6.74
C THR A 69 -3.73 -10.48 -5.57
N LYS A 70 -4.59 -9.78 -4.83
CA LYS A 70 -5.40 -10.39 -3.77
C LYS A 70 -6.27 -11.53 -4.29
N ALA A 71 -6.99 -11.32 -5.39
CA ALA A 71 -7.85 -12.35 -5.99
C ALA A 71 -7.06 -13.57 -6.46
N GLU A 72 -5.92 -13.37 -7.10
CA GLU A 72 -5.03 -14.45 -7.55
C GLU A 72 -4.49 -15.26 -6.37
N LEU A 73 -4.01 -14.59 -5.32
CA LEU A 73 -3.53 -15.24 -4.11
C LEU A 73 -4.65 -15.97 -3.37
N GLN A 74 -5.83 -15.38 -3.27
CA GLN A 74 -6.98 -16.04 -2.68
C GLN A 74 -7.36 -17.33 -3.41
N GLN A 75 -7.40 -17.31 -4.73
CA GLN A 75 -7.67 -18.52 -5.52
C GLN A 75 -6.60 -19.59 -5.32
N ARG A 76 -5.34 -19.18 -5.24
CA ARG A 76 -4.21 -20.11 -5.12
C ARG A 76 -4.16 -20.77 -3.74
N TYR A 77 -4.39 -20.00 -2.69
CA TYR A 77 -4.25 -20.45 -1.30
C TYR A 77 -5.59 -20.72 -0.59
N ALA A 78 -6.72 -20.59 -1.27
CA ALA A 78 -8.04 -20.84 -0.70
C ALA A 78 -8.22 -22.29 -0.20
N LYS A 79 -7.48 -23.24 -0.75
CA LYS A 79 -7.61 -24.67 -0.45
C LYS A 79 -6.67 -25.19 0.62
N GLY A 80 -5.70 -24.42 1.08
CA GLY A 80 -4.75 -24.97 2.03
C GLY A 80 -3.70 -24.02 2.58
N GLY A 81 -3.72 -22.77 2.16
CA GLY A 81 -2.70 -21.81 2.59
C GLY A 81 -1.31 -22.07 1.99
N ILE A 82 -0.29 -21.51 2.63
CA ILE A 82 1.11 -21.71 2.25
C ILE A 82 1.72 -22.76 3.18
N VAL A 83 2.31 -23.79 2.62
CA VAL A 83 3.01 -24.81 3.38
C VAL A 83 4.50 -24.70 3.12
N PHE A 84 5.26 -24.45 4.18
CA PHE A 84 6.71 -24.43 4.14
C PHE A 84 7.27 -25.78 4.55
N GLU A 85 8.06 -26.41 3.69
CA GLU A 85 8.82 -27.61 4.02
C GLU A 85 10.17 -27.19 4.58
N VAL A 86 10.41 -27.45 5.86
CA VAL A 86 11.66 -27.12 6.54
C VAL A 86 12.42 -28.37 6.92
N GLN A 87 13.73 -28.28 6.90
CA GLN A 87 14.59 -29.36 7.40
C GLN A 87 14.70 -29.23 8.93
N VAL A 88 14.61 -30.36 9.59
CA VAL A 88 14.78 -30.45 11.04
C VAL A 88 16.25 -30.73 11.35
N ALA A 89 16.85 -29.92 12.20
CA ALA A 89 18.20 -30.16 12.68
C ALA A 89 18.25 -31.37 13.61
N LYS A 90 19.47 -31.88 13.89
CA LYS A 90 19.68 -33.05 14.76
C LYS A 90 19.19 -32.87 16.19
N ASP A 91 19.10 -31.62 16.64
CA ASP A 91 18.58 -31.23 17.93
C ASP A 91 17.05 -31.06 17.98
N GLY A 92 16.36 -31.26 16.83
CA GLY A 92 14.94 -31.10 16.71
C GLY A 92 14.48 -29.66 16.37
N SER A 93 15.42 -28.74 16.27
CA SER A 93 15.10 -27.35 15.87
C SER A 93 14.85 -27.22 14.38
N ILE A 94 14.07 -26.22 14.00
CA ILE A 94 13.79 -25.88 12.61
C ILE A 94 14.23 -24.44 12.32
N ALA A 95 14.43 -24.13 11.05
CA ALA A 95 14.63 -22.75 10.64
C ALA A 95 13.36 -21.95 10.92
N THR A 96 13.52 -20.77 11.46
CA THR A 96 12.39 -19.85 11.70
C THR A 96 11.73 -19.46 10.39
N VAL A 97 10.43 -19.60 10.32
CA VAL A 97 9.63 -19.12 9.18
C VAL A 97 8.91 -17.86 9.59
N GLY A 98 9.28 -16.76 9.00
CA GLY A 98 8.74 -15.45 9.28
C GLY A 98 8.19 -14.75 8.03
N SER A 99 7.98 -13.45 8.14
CA SER A 99 7.47 -12.61 7.06
C SER A 99 8.37 -12.61 5.82
N GLU A 100 9.69 -12.74 6.00
CA GLU A 100 10.65 -12.77 4.88
C GLU A 100 10.48 -14.01 4.01
N GLU A 101 10.32 -15.19 4.62
CA GLU A 101 10.11 -16.44 3.92
C GLU A 101 8.78 -16.45 3.17
N VAL A 102 7.73 -15.92 3.79
CA VAL A 102 6.42 -15.79 3.16
C VAL A 102 6.50 -14.84 1.97
N ALA A 103 7.14 -13.69 2.11
CA ALA A 103 7.33 -12.74 1.03
C ALA A 103 8.16 -13.33 -0.12
N ALA A 104 9.20 -14.09 0.18
CA ALA A 104 10.02 -14.77 -0.82
C ALA A 104 9.21 -15.81 -1.61
N GLU A 105 8.39 -16.61 -0.93
CA GLU A 105 7.53 -17.61 -1.58
C GLU A 105 6.46 -16.94 -2.47
N LEU A 106 5.84 -15.88 -1.99
CA LEU A 106 4.88 -15.10 -2.77
C LEU A 106 5.53 -14.45 -4.00
N SER A 107 6.76 -13.97 -3.88
CA SER A 107 7.53 -13.41 -5.00
C SER A 107 7.85 -14.46 -6.05
N ARG A 108 8.13 -15.71 -5.66
CA ARG A 108 8.34 -16.84 -6.60
C ARG A 108 7.09 -17.13 -7.42
N THR A 109 5.92 -16.86 -6.89
CA THR A 109 4.64 -17.07 -7.60
C THR A 109 4.24 -15.93 -8.52
N GLY A 110 5.10 -14.90 -8.66
CA GLY A 110 4.88 -13.75 -9.53
C GLY A 110 4.21 -12.56 -8.87
N SER A 111 4.00 -12.60 -7.56
CA SER A 111 3.44 -11.49 -6.80
C SER A 111 4.54 -10.61 -6.23
N THR A 112 4.43 -9.30 -6.40
CA THR A 112 5.37 -8.34 -5.81
C THR A 112 4.94 -8.01 -4.39
N VAL A 113 5.33 -8.85 -3.44
CA VAL A 113 5.07 -8.66 -2.02
C VAL A 113 6.40 -8.51 -1.28
N ARG A 114 6.52 -7.50 -0.43
CA ARG A 114 7.70 -7.26 0.38
C ARG A 114 7.51 -7.86 1.78
N ALA A 115 8.61 -8.20 2.44
CA ALA A 115 8.55 -8.64 3.83
C ALA A 115 7.89 -7.63 4.78
N SER A 116 8.06 -6.32 4.47
CA SER A 116 7.41 -5.23 5.20
C SER A 116 5.89 -5.19 5.06
N ASP A 117 5.37 -5.81 4.00
CA ASP A 117 3.93 -5.85 3.70
C ASP A 117 3.26 -7.11 4.27
N VAL A 118 4.04 -7.94 4.96
CA VAL A 118 3.58 -9.18 5.60
C VAL A 118 3.70 -9.05 7.12
N GLU A 119 2.60 -9.19 7.82
CA GLU A 119 2.56 -9.23 9.28
C GLU A 119 2.18 -10.62 9.76
N MET A 120 3.08 -11.28 10.46
CA MET A 120 2.85 -12.58 11.07
C MET A 120 3.80 -12.81 12.25
N ALA A 121 3.43 -13.73 13.13
CA ALA A 121 4.33 -14.23 14.14
C ALA A 121 5.31 -15.25 13.54
N ASP A 122 6.54 -15.26 14.01
CA ASP A 122 7.55 -16.22 13.57
C ASP A 122 7.19 -17.64 14.03
N ILE A 123 7.25 -18.58 13.10
CA ILE A 123 7.01 -19.99 13.38
C ILE A 123 8.34 -20.67 13.65
N THR A 124 8.51 -21.20 14.86
CA THR A 124 9.71 -21.89 15.31
C THR A 124 9.48 -23.36 15.61
N GLU A 125 8.25 -23.83 15.51
CA GLU A 125 7.85 -25.20 15.81
C GLU A 125 7.22 -25.91 14.63
N LEU A 126 7.56 -27.18 14.45
CA LEU A 126 6.96 -28.05 13.45
C LEU A 126 5.47 -28.28 13.71
N GLY A 127 4.67 -28.23 12.64
CA GLY A 127 3.23 -28.44 12.72
C GLY A 127 2.45 -27.25 13.25
N SER A 128 3.13 -26.14 13.56
CA SER A 128 2.47 -24.88 13.91
C SER A 128 1.94 -24.19 12.67
N SER A 129 0.84 -23.52 12.85
CA SER A 129 0.23 -22.69 11.78
C SER A 129 -0.06 -21.32 12.32
N GLU A 130 0.27 -20.32 11.54
CA GLU A 130 0.03 -18.91 11.83
C GLU A 130 -0.71 -18.24 10.66
N ILE A 131 -1.37 -17.14 10.94
CA ILE A 131 -2.05 -16.37 9.93
C ILE A 131 -1.16 -15.18 9.55
N ALA A 132 -0.72 -15.17 8.31
CA ALA A 132 -0.01 -14.02 7.74
C ALA A 132 -1.01 -13.04 7.16
N THR A 133 -0.94 -11.80 7.58
CA THR A 133 -1.72 -10.70 7.00
C THR A 133 -0.86 -9.96 5.99
N LEU A 134 -1.34 -9.90 4.76
CA LEU A 134 -0.68 -9.24 3.65
C LEU A 134 -1.31 -7.88 3.40
N TYR A 135 -0.52 -6.83 3.49
CA TYR A 135 -0.94 -5.46 3.17
C TYR A 135 -0.50 -5.10 1.76
N LEU A 136 -1.31 -5.43 0.78
CA LEU A 136 -1.03 -5.15 -0.63
C LEU A 136 -1.22 -3.68 -0.98
N HIS A 137 -2.12 -3.02 -0.28
CA HIS A 137 -2.42 -1.60 -0.39
C HIS A 137 -3.00 -1.14 0.94
N PRO A 138 -2.93 0.15 1.31
CA PRO A 138 -3.56 0.65 2.56
C PRO A 138 -5.04 0.32 2.71
N GLU A 139 -5.74 0.09 1.61
CA GLU A 139 -7.16 -0.30 1.59
C GLU A 139 -7.39 -1.76 1.17
N VAL A 140 -6.34 -2.51 0.85
CA VAL A 140 -6.41 -3.90 0.39
C VAL A 140 -5.52 -4.77 1.24
N GLU A 141 -6.13 -5.55 2.08
CA GLU A 141 -5.47 -6.54 2.94
C GLU A 141 -6.04 -7.94 2.69
N MET A 142 -5.24 -8.95 2.95
CA MET A 142 -5.69 -10.34 2.93
C MET A 142 -4.95 -11.17 3.97
N SER A 143 -5.59 -12.22 4.43
CA SER A 143 -4.98 -13.17 5.35
C SER A 143 -4.78 -14.51 4.67
N VAL A 144 -3.61 -15.11 4.89
CA VAL A 144 -3.24 -16.43 4.36
C VAL A 144 -2.76 -17.30 5.52
N LYS A 145 -3.23 -18.53 5.60
CA LYS A 145 -2.73 -19.49 6.56
C LYS A 145 -1.35 -20.00 6.13
N VAL A 146 -0.40 -19.94 7.05
CA VAL A 146 0.95 -20.45 6.84
C VAL A 146 1.15 -21.65 7.77
N GLU A 147 1.52 -22.77 7.21
CA GLU A 147 1.84 -23.99 7.95
C GLU A 147 3.29 -24.39 7.70
N VAL A 148 3.93 -24.93 8.72
CA VAL A 148 5.29 -25.48 8.64
C VAL A 148 5.22 -27.01 8.74
N ALA A 149 5.71 -27.68 7.72
CA ALA A 149 5.78 -29.14 7.66
C ALA A 149 7.23 -29.63 7.60
N LYS A 150 7.46 -30.82 8.07
CA LYS A 150 8.76 -31.48 7.93
C LYS A 150 9.03 -31.82 6.47
N SER A 151 10.19 -31.44 5.97
CA SER A 151 10.62 -31.83 4.62
C SER A 151 10.68 -33.36 4.49
N LYS A 152 10.17 -33.86 3.38
CA LYS A 152 10.21 -35.28 3.03
C LYS A 152 11.60 -35.76 2.61
N ILE A 153 12.54 -34.85 2.35
CA ILE A 153 13.90 -35.18 1.95
C ILE A 153 14.69 -35.47 3.22
N THR A 154 14.94 -36.77 3.44
CA THR A 154 15.82 -37.22 4.51
C THR A 154 17.20 -37.39 3.93
N PHE A 155 18.14 -36.54 4.30
CA PHE A 155 19.56 -36.80 4.07
C PHE A 155 20.04 -37.71 5.21
N GLY A 156 20.19 -38.95 4.88
CA GLY A 156 20.82 -39.91 5.76
C GLY A 156 22.36 -39.86 5.70
#